data_437014a406ed066a0c0f1c950cbfc472
#
_entry.id   437014a406ed066a0c0f1c950cbfc472
#
_cell.length_a   1.000
_cell.length_b   1.000
_cell.length_c   1.000
_cell.angle_alpha   90.00
_cell.angle_beta   90.00
_cell.angle_gamma   90.00
#
_symmetry.space_group_name_H-M   'P 1'
#
loop_
_entity.id
_entity.type
_entity.pdbx_description
1 polymer ?
#
loop_
_entity_poly.entity_id
_entity_poly.type
_entity_poly.pdbx_seq_one_letter_code
_entity_poly.pdbx_strand_id
1 'polypeptide(L)'
;MGVGSQDAIKQFQAFIDQVEEPLRTTFQNVHQGFVTETLMRFLKARDWDPCKAHKMLVDCLNWRVQNEIDNILSKPIVPADLYRAVRDSQLIGLSGYSREGLPVFAIGVGLSTFDKASVHYYVQSHIQINEYRERIILPSASKKQGRPITTCIKVLDMTGLKLSALNQIKLLTIISSIDDLNYPEKTNTYYIVNAPYIFSACWKQVVKPLLQERTRRKIQVLPGCGRDELLTIMDYSSLPHFCRREGSGSSRHSESGSENCYSLDHPFHQELYNHIKQQARLREAVEPIKQGSFHVDFPVPPDDEVEIAKTIESELHKFENGNGV
;
A
#
# COMPACT_ATOMS: atom_id res chain seq x y z
N MET A 1 19.21 -0.85 19.62
CA MET A 1 18.51 0.45 19.77
C MET A 1 19.33 1.31 20.72
N GLY A 2 19.55 2.58 20.37
CA GLY A 2 20.22 3.52 21.27
C GLY A 2 19.33 3.90 22.45
N VAL A 3 19.95 4.40 23.55
CA VAL A 3 19.24 4.82 24.79
C VAL A 3 18.11 5.80 24.46
N GLY A 4 18.35 6.80 23.62
CA GLY A 4 17.32 7.79 23.22
C GLY A 4 16.11 7.22 22.52
N SER A 5 16.24 6.10 21.80
CA SER A 5 15.10 5.43 21.14
C SER A 5 14.18 4.71 22.15
N GLN A 6 14.76 4.14 23.21
CA GLN A 6 13.98 3.49 24.28
C GLN A 6 13.20 4.51 25.11
N ASP A 7 13.82 5.66 25.39
CA ASP A 7 13.18 6.74 26.14
C ASP A 7 12.02 7.34 25.33
N ALA A 8 12.18 7.54 24.01
CA ALA A 8 11.12 8.00 23.14
C ALA A 8 9.92 7.02 23.10
N ILE A 9 10.17 5.70 23.06
CA ILE A 9 9.11 4.69 23.12
C ILE A 9 8.38 4.75 24.45
N LYS A 10 9.08 4.83 25.58
CA LYS A 10 8.47 4.92 26.92
C LYS A 10 7.62 6.18 27.08
N GLN A 11 8.13 7.33 26.61
CA GLN A 11 7.39 8.58 26.66
C GLN A 11 6.14 8.52 25.79
N PHE A 12 6.25 7.98 24.59
CA PHE A 12 5.10 7.82 23.69
C PHE A 12 4.06 6.84 24.26
N GLN A 13 4.50 5.73 24.86
CA GLN A 13 3.61 4.79 25.54
C GLN A 13 2.81 5.49 26.66
N ALA A 14 3.47 6.32 27.48
CA ALA A 14 2.80 7.07 28.54
C ALA A 14 1.71 8.03 28.02
N PHE A 15 1.88 8.60 26.82
CA PHE A 15 0.82 9.40 26.18
C PHE A 15 -0.36 8.52 25.72
N ILE A 16 -0.08 7.33 25.15
CA ILE A 16 -1.12 6.43 24.67
C ILE A 16 -1.92 5.80 25.82
N ASP A 17 -1.31 5.55 26.95
CA ASP A 17 -1.99 5.02 28.14
C ASP A 17 -3.06 5.97 28.68
N GLN A 18 -3.03 7.26 28.31
CA GLN A 18 -4.01 8.29 28.68
C GLN A 18 -5.15 8.43 27.65
N VAL A 19 -5.08 7.72 26.52
CA VAL A 19 -6.09 7.80 25.47
C VAL A 19 -7.37 7.08 25.94
N GLU A 20 -8.51 7.77 25.82
CA GLU A 20 -9.81 7.26 26.19
C GLU A 20 -10.58 6.62 25.03
N GLU A 21 -11.73 6.00 25.35
CA GLU A 21 -12.64 5.49 24.33
C GLU A 21 -13.26 6.63 23.48
N PRO A 22 -13.55 6.42 22.16
CA PRO A 22 -13.40 5.15 21.43
C PRO A 22 -11.99 4.89 20.87
N LEU A 23 -11.06 5.82 21.04
CA LEU A 23 -9.73 5.73 20.42
C LEU A 23 -8.89 4.56 20.95
N ARG A 24 -9.10 4.18 22.23
CA ARG A 24 -8.43 3.04 22.84
C ARG A 24 -8.80 1.72 22.13
N THR A 25 -10.06 1.51 21.88
CA THR A 25 -10.56 0.33 21.14
C THR A 25 -10.01 0.31 19.71
N THR A 26 -10.04 1.47 19.02
CA THR A 26 -9.47 1.59 17.68
C THR A 26 -7.95 1.34 17.67
N PHE A 27 -7.22 1.79 18.69
CA PHE A 27 -5.79 1.52 18.79
C PHE A 27 -5.49 0.01 18.90
N GLN A 28 -6.32 -0.78 19.60
CA GLN A 28 -6.18 -2.24 19.62
C GLN A 28 -6.26 -2.84 18.20
N ASN A 29 -7.15 -2.32 17.35
CA ASN A 29 -7.27 -2.72 15.94
C ASN A 29 -6.04 -2.30 15.12
N VAL A 30 -5.35 -1.20 15.47
CA VAL A 30 -4.14 -0.74 14.76
C VAL A 30 -2.92 -1.57 15.11
N HIS A 31 -2.73 -1.94 16.39
CA HIS A 31 -1.51 -2.62 16.82
C HIS A 31 -1.56 -4.15 16.73
N GLN A 32 -2.76 -4.77 16.70
CA GLN A 32 -2.93 -6.23 16.53
C GLN A 32 -2.04 -7.07 17.48
N GLY A 33 -1.84 -6.59 18.72
CA GLY A 33 -0.93 -7.20 19.70
C GLY A 33 0.53 -6.76 19.63
N PHE A 34 0.94 -6.01 18.59
CA PHE A 34 2.32 -5.53 18.38
C PHE A 34 2.43 -4.04 18.74
N VAL A 35 2.21 -3.71 20.03
CA VAL A 35 2.18 -2.31 20.51
C VAL A 35 3.51 -1.61 20.25
N THR A 36 4.61 -2.19 20.71
CA THR A 36 5.96 -1.59 20.60
C THR A 36 6.34 -1.31 19.14
N GLU A 37 6.12 -2.28 18.24
CA GLU A 37 6.41 -2.15 16.82
C GLU A 37 5.55 -1.07 16.18
N THR A 38 4.30 -0.93 16.62
CA THR A 38 3.40 0.13 16.15
C THR A 38 3.88 1.49 16.60
N LEU A 39 4.20 1.69 17.87
CA LEU A 39 4.76 2.95 18.35
C LEU A 39 6.06 3.32 17.63
N MET A 40 6.95 2.35 17.42
CA MET A 40 8.20 2.56 16.68
C MET A 40 7.97 3.06 15.25
N ARG A 41 6.92 2.58 14.55
CA ARG A 41 6.58 3.04 13.19
C ARG A 41 6.16 4.51 13.17
N PHE A 42 5.29 4.92 14.09
CA PHE A 42 4.87 6.31 14.21
C PHE A 42 6.05 7.23 14.65
N LEU A 43 6.91 6.76 15.56
CA LEU A 43 8.13 7.48 15.95
C LEU A 43 9.07 7.66 14.75
N LYS A 44 9.34 6.60 13.98
CA LYS A 44 10.16 6.69 12.77
C LYS A 44 9.59 7.68 11.75
N ALA A 45 8.25 7.70 11.59
CA ALA A 45 7.58 8.63 10.70
C ALA A 45 7.69 10.10 11.15
N ARG A 46 8.07 10.36 12.39
CA ARG A 46 8.22 11.70 13.00
C ARG A 46 9.58 11.92 13.62
N ASP A 47 10.64 11.31 13.03
CA ASP A 47 12.04 11.51 13.38
C ASP A 47 12.33 11.28 14.88
N TRP A 48 11.64 10.29 15.48
CA TRP A 48 11.73 9.91 16.89
C TRP A 48 11.25 10.99 17.88
N ASP A 49 10.44 11.96 17.43
CA ASP A 49 9.78 12.95 18.29
C ASP A 49 8.47 12.35 18.88
N PRO A 50 8.41 12.07 20.20
CA PRO A 50 7.25 11.44 20.81
C PRO A 50 5.97 12.29 20.73
N CYS A 51 6.08 13.61 20.81
CA CYS A 51 4.94 14.52 20.76
C CYS A 51 4.32 14.54 19.36
N LYS A 52 5.17 14.64 18.32
CA LYS A 52 4.69 14.60 16.93
C LYS A 52 4.16 13.22 16.56
N ALA A 53 4.79 12.14 17.03
CA ALA A 53 4.32 10.78 16.82
C ALA A 53 2.96 10.54 17.51
N HIS A 54 2.79 11.02 18.73
CA HIS A 54 1.50 10.96 19.43
C HIS A 54 0.40 11.70 18.68
N LYS A 55 0.67 12.96 18.27
CA LYS A 55 -0.30 13.71 17.47
C LYS A 55 -0.70 12.95 16.22
N MET A 56 0.26 12.43 15.46
CA MET A 56 0.00 11.65 14.24
C MET A 56 -0.86 10.40 14.53
N LEU A 57 -0.57 9.67 15.60
CA LEU A 57 -1.34 8.49 15.96
C LEU A 57 -2.77 8.87 16.35
N VAL A 58 -2.96 9.91 17.16
CA VAL A 58 -4.30 10.40 17.56
C VAL A 58 -5.10 10.86 16.33
N ASP A 59 -4.48 11.60 15.41
CA ASP A 59 -5.11 12.00 14.14
C ASP A 59 -5.53 10.77 13.32
N CYS A 60 -4.67 9.75 13.22
CA CYS A 60 -4.98 8.47 12.58
C CYS A 60 -6.17 7.75 13.27
N LEU A 61 -6.18 7.68 14.59
CA LEU A 61 -7.28 7.04 15.34
C LEU A 61 -8.60 7.76 15.14
N ASN A 62 -8.59 9.10 15.16
CA ASN A 62 -9.77 9.91 14.88
C ASN A 62 -10.29 9.69 13.46
N TRP A 63 -9.40 9.68 12.47
CA TRP A 63 -9.74 9.38 11.08
C TRP A 63 -10.40 7.99 10.96
N ARG A 64 -9.87 6.98 11.66
CA ARG A 64 -10.43 5.63 11.68
C ARG A 64 -11.85 5.59 12.26
N VAL A 65 -12.09 6.30 13.37
CA VAL A 65 -13.41 6.38 14.01
C VAL A 65 -14.39 7.11 13.09
N GLN A 66 -14.03 8.29 12.59
CA GLN A 66 -14.88 9.11 11.71
C GLN A 66 -15.29 8.40 10.43
N ASN A 67 -14.38 7.62 9.85
CA ASN A 67 -14.60 6.92 8.59
C ASN A 67 -14.93 5.43 8.78
N GLU A 68 -15.20 4.98 10.00
CA GLU A 68 -15.55 3.58 10.33
C GLU A 68 -14.58 2.54 9.72
N ILE A 69 -13.27 2.86 9.68
CA ILE A 69 -12.24 2.02 9.05
C ILE A 69 -12.18 0.64 9.69
N ASP A 70 -12.43 0.55 11.00
CA ASP A 70 -12.41 -0.73 11.72
C ASP A 70 -13.47 -1.71 11.21
N ASN A 71 -14.47 -1.21 10.50
CA ASN A 71 -15.57 -1.99 9.91
C ASN A 71 -15.41 -2.19 8.39
N ILE A 72 -14.35 -1.67 7.76
CA ILE A 72 -14.24 -1.63 6.30
C ILE A 72 -14.19 -3.02 5.65
N LEU A 73 -13.66 -4.03 6.36
CA LEU A 73 -13.65 -5.41 5.89
C LEU A 73 -15.01 -6.09 5.97
N SER A 74 -16.02 -5.47 6.60
CA SER A 74 -17.42 -5.90 6.56
C SER A 74 -18.28 -5.11 5.58
N LYS A 75 -17.69 -4.21 4.78
CA LYS A 75 -18.39 -3.36 3.80
C LYS A 75 -17.99 -3.76 2.37
N PRO A 76 -18.63 -4.76 1.76
CA PRO A 76 -18.30 -5.19 0.40
C PRO A 76 -18.61 -4.09 -0.63
N ILE A 77 -17.81 -4.02 -1.69
CA ILE A 77 -18.14 -3.25 -2.89
C ILE A 77 -19.19 -4.03 -3.65
N VAL A 78 -20.36 -3.45 -3.85
CA VAL A 78 -21.51 -4.07 -4.53
C VAL A 78 -22.01 -3.18 -5.68
N PRO A 79 -22.51 -3.77 -6.77
CA PRO A 79 -22.62 -5.20 -7.05
C PRO A 79 -21.27 -5.88 -7.34
N ALA A 80 -21.26 -7.21 -7.47
CA ALA A 80 -20.03 -7.98 -7.71
C ALA A 80 -19.30 -7.54 -9.00
N ASP A 81 -20.01 -7.11 -10.02
CA ASP A 81 -19.40 -6.61 -11.26
C ASP A 81 -18.64 -5.30 -11.04
N LEU A 82 -19.10 -4.43 -10.14
CA LEU A 82 -18.38 -3.23 -9.75
C LEU A 82 -17.09 -3.59 -8.99
N TYR A 83 -17.16 -4.57 -8.07
CA TYR A 83 -15.98 -5.08 -7.39
C TYR A 83 -14.94 -5.59 -8.39
N ARG A 84 -15.37 -6.41 -9.37
CA ARG A 84 -14.49 -6.91 -10.44
C ARG A 84 -13.89 -5.77 -11.25
N ALA A 85 -14.68 -4.80 -11.67
CA ALA A 85 -14.22 -3.65 -12.45
C ALA A 85 -13.16 -2.83 -11.72
N VAL A 86 -13.34 -2.60 -10.40
CA VAL A 86 -12.35 -1.94 -9.55
C VAL A 86 -11.05 -2.74 -9.51
N ARG A 87 -11.12 -4.05 -9.25
CA ARG A 87 -9.93 -4.91 -9.10
C ARG A 87 -9.18 -5.11 -10.41
N ASP A 88 -9.88 -5.22 -11.54
CA ASP A 88 -9.28 -5.39 -12.87
C ASP A 88 -8.59 -4.10 -13.38
N SER A 89 -8.92 -2.95 -12.82
CA SER A 89 -8.33 -1.66 -13.19
C SER A 89 -7.39 -1.07 -12.13
N GLN A 90 -7.34 -1.64 -10.93
CA GLN A 90 -6.38 -1.37 -9.87
C GLN A 90 -5.55 -2.64 -9.59
N LEU A 91 -4.46 -2.81 -10.33
CA LEU A 91 -3.68 -4.04 -10.32
C LEU A 91 -2.78 -4.12 -9.08
N ILE A 92 -3.21 -4.89 -8.10
CA ILE A 92 -2.44 -5.20 -6.89
C ILE A 92 -2.73 -6.63 -6.46
N GLY A 93 -1.70 -7.35 -6.01
CA GLY A 93 -1.83 -8.71 -5.50
C GLY A 93 -0.71 -9.08 -4.55
N LEU A 94 -0.88 -10.16 -3.81
CA LEU A 94 0.15 -10.78 -2.99
C LEU A 94 0.79 -11.92 -3.79
N SER A 95 2.07 -11.78 -4.16
CA SER A 95 2.76 -12.82 -4.94
C SER A 95 3.37 -13.93 -4.09
N GLY A 96 3.63 -13.67 -2.82
CA GLY A 96 4.24 -14.63 -1.89
C GLY A 96 4.95 -13.95 -0.73
N TYR A 97 6.04 -14.55 -0.28
CA TYR A 97 6.80 -14.07 0.88
C TYR A 97 8.30 -14.10 0.60
N SER A 98 9.04 -13.16 1.17
CA SER A 98 10.50 -13.22 1.17
C SER A 98 11.00 -14.36 2.07
N ARG A 99 12.30 -14.70 1.98
CA ARG A 99 12.94 -15.69 2.87
C ARG A 99 12.87 -15.29 4.33
N GLU A 100 12.80 -13.99 4.61
CA GLU A 100 12.59 -13.45 5.96
C GLU A 100 11.13 -13.44 6.40
N GLY A 101 10.19 -13.89 5.56
CA GLY A 101 8.77 -13.96 5.85
C GLY A 101 8.00 -12.67 5.61
N LEU A 102 8.61 -11.65 4.99
CA LEU A 102 7.92 -10.42 4.63
C LEU A 102 6.96 -10.69 3.46
N PRO A 103 5.67 -10.29 3.54
CA PRO A 103 4.75 -10.38 2.40
C PRO A 103 5.26 -9.54 1.22
N VAL A 104 5.13 -10.08 0.00
CA VAL A 104 5.54 -9.43 -1.25
C VAL A 104 4.31 -9.03 -2.04
N PHE A 105 4.00 -7.75 -2.05
CA PHE A 105 2.91 -7.17 -2.85
C PHE A 105 3.42 -6.75 -4.22
N ALA A 106 2.74 -7.21 -5.25
CA ALA A 106 2.96 -6.83 -6.64
C ALA A 106 1.95 -5.77 -7.05
N ILE A 107 2.41 -4.67 -7.66
CA ILE A 107 1.59 -3.53 -8.05
C ILE A 107 1.86 -3.19 -9.50
N GLY A 108 0.84 -3.30 -10.36
CA GLY A 108 0.92 -2.96 -11.78
C GLY A 108 0.70 -1.48 -12.02
N VAL A 109 1.73 -0.66 -11.83
CA VAL A 109 1.62 0.80 -11.94
C VAL A 109 1.33 1.21 -13.38
N GLY A 110 2.07 0.65 -14.35
CA GLY A 110 1.93 1.05 -15.75
C GLY A 110 0.67 0.53 -16.45
N LEU A 111 0.06 -0.54 -15.91
CA LEU A 111 -1.14 -1.17 -16.49
C LEU A 111 -2.43 -0.86 -15.73
N SER A 112 -2.37 -0.28 -14.55
CA SER A 112 -3.56 0.18 -13.82
C SER A 112 -4.17 1.37 -14.53
N THR A 113 -5.48 1.33 -14.74
CA THR A 113 -6.20 2.38 -15.49
C THR A 113 -7.07 3.25 -14.62
N PHE A 114 -7.57 2.73 -13.49
CA PHE A 114 -8.45 3.44 -12.54
C PHE A 114 -9.63 4.15 -13.20
N ASP A 115 -10.17 3.59 -14.28
CA ASP A 115 -11.16 4.21 -15.17
C ASP A 115 -12.53 3.50 -15.14
N LYS A 116 -12.71 2.50 -14.27
CA LYS A 116 -13.92 1.65 -14.23
C LYS A 116 -14.88 1.98 -13.09
N ALA A 117 -14.48 2.87 -12.17
CA ALA A 117 -15.28 3.25 -11.01
C ALA A 117 -14.94 4.67 -10.53
N SER A 118 -15.72 5.20 -9.60
CA SER A 118 -15.38 6.46 -8.95
C SER A 118 -14.18 6.31 -8.01
N VAL A 119 -13.52 7.43 -7.71
CA VAL A 119 -12.36 7.51 -6.80
C VAL A 119 -12.65 6.85 -5.45
N HIS A 120 -13.87 6.99 -4.92
CA HIS A 120 -14.25 6.40 -3.63
C HIS A 120 -14.13 4.88 -3.59
N TYR A 121 -14.50 4.18 -4.67
CA TYR A 121 -14.37 2.73 -4.73
C TYR A 121 -12.91 2.27 -4.81
N TYR A 122 -12.06 3.00 -5.51
CA TYR A 122 -10.62 2.71 -5.53
C TYR A 122 -9.97 2.93 -4.16
N VAL A 123 -10.36 4.00 -3.47
CA VAL A 123 -9.91 4.28 -2.11
C VAL A 123 -10.42 3.20 -1.15
N GLN A 124 -11.70 2.83 -1.24
CA GLN A 124 -12.26 1.74 -0.43
C GLN A 124 -11.52 0.42 -0.66
N SER A 125 -11.29 0.04 -1.93
CA SER A 125 -10.53 -1.16 -2.28
C SER A 125 -9.10 -1.12 -1.73
N HIS A 126 -8.43 0.03 -1.83
CA HIS A 126 -7.07 0.21 -1.30
C HIS A 126 -7.03 0.06 0.23
N ILE A 127 -7.95 0.68 0.96
CA ILE A 127 -8.03 0.55 2.41
C ILE A 127 -8.39 -0.88 2.83
N GLN A 128 -9.28 -1.57 2.10
CA GLN A 128 -9.60 -2.98 2.35
C GLN A 128 -8.35 -3.88 2.23
N ILE A 129 -7.51 -3.65 1.24
CA ILE A 129 -6.24 -4.38 1.09
C ILE A 129 -5.30 -4.07 2.26
N ASN A 130 -5.17 -2.80 2.63
CA ASN A 130 -4.35 -2.39 3.76
C ASN A 130 -4.84 -3.04 5.06
N GLU A 131 -6.14 -2.98 5.37
CA GLU A 131 -6.69 -3.58 6.58
C GLU A 131 -6.58 -5.12 6.57
N TYR A 132 -6.75 -5.77 5.42
CA TYR A 132 -6.53 -7.21 5.30
C TYR A 132 -5.06 -7.57 5.50
N ARG A 133 -4.12 -6.77 4.98
CA ARG A 133 -2.69 -6.91 5.26
C ARG A 133 -2.42 -6.81 6.76
N GLU A 134 -2.97 -5.77 7.43
CA GLU A 134 -2.71 -5.50 8.84
C GLU A 134 -3.28 -6.57 9.77
N ARG A 135 -4.51 -7.03 9.51
CA ARG A 135 -5.26 -7.88 10.45
C ARG A 135 -5.13 -9.36 10.16
N ILE A 136 -4.79 -9.75 8.92
CA ILE A 136 -4.75 -11.16 8.51
C ILE A 136 -3.35 -11.57 8.08
N ILE A 137 -2.77 -10.87 7.09
CA ILE A 137 -1.50 -11.30 6.45
C ILE A 137 -0.32 -11.15 7.41
N LEU A 138 -0.12 -9.97 8.00
CA LEU A 138 1.02 -9.71 8.89
C LEU A 138 0.97 -10.53 10.19
N PRO A 139 -0.18 -10.67 10.89
CA PRO A 139 -0.28 -11.56 12.04
C PRO A 139 -0.01 -13.04 11.69
N SER A 140 -0.53 -13.52 10.55
CA SER A 140 -0.26 -14.88 10.07
C SER A 140 1.21 -15.10 9.76
N ALA A 141 1.86 -14.15 9.09
CA ALA A 141 3.30 -14.18 8.82
C ALA A 141 4.11 -14.17 10.13
N SER A 142 3.73 -13.32 11.09
CA SER A 142 4.38 -13.25 12.40
C SER A 142 4.28 -14.59 13.15
N LYS A 143 3.11 -15.20 13.16
CA LYS A 143 2.91 -16.53 13.77
C LYS A 143 3.78 -17.60 13.10
N LYS A 144 3.83 -17.60 11.77
CA LYS A 144 4.65 -18.56 10.99
C LYS A 144 6.15 -18.40 11.25
N GLN A 145 6.60 -17.15 11.41
CA GLN A 145 8.02 -16.82 11.61
C GLN A 145 8.46 -16.88 13.10
N GLY A 146 7.53 -16.98 14.05
CA GLY A 146 7.83 -16.92 15.47
C GLY A 146 8.40 -15.57 15.94
N ARG A 147 8.26 -14.52 15.14
CA ARG A 147 8.71 -13.15 15.44
C ARG A 147 7.78 -12.11 14.79
N PRO A 148 7.75 -10.86 15.27
CA PRO A 148 6.95 -9.81 14.66
C PRO A 148 7.34 -9.56 13.19
N ILE A 149 6.38 -9.70 12.28
CA ILE A 149 6.45 -9.28 10.88
C ILE A 149 5.45 -8.15 10.72
N THR A 150 5.95 -6.92 10.63
CA THR A 150 5.12 -5.69 10.67
C THR A 150 5.23 -4.84 9.42
N THR A 151 6.04 -5.27 8.45
CA THR A 151 6.26 -4.59 7.17
C THR A 151 6.14 -5.57 6.01
N CYS A 152 6.00 -5.03 4.80
CA CYS A 152 5.95 -5.78 3.55
C CYS A 152 6.97 -5.25 2.55
N ILE A 153 7.20 -6.00 1.49
CA ILE A 153 7.92 -5.59 0.27
C ILE A 153 6.88 -5.22 -0.78
N LYS A 154 7.11 -4.17 -1.54
CA LYS A 154 6.30 -3.79 -2.71
C LYS A 154 7.17 -3.87 -3.98
N VAL A 155 6.70 -4.61 -4.98
CA VAL A 155 7.31 -4.69 -6.32
C VAL A 155 6.40 -3.96 -7.29
N LEU A 156 6.89 -2.83 -7.83
CA LEU A 156 6.15 -1.92 -8.70
C LEU A 156 6.51 -2.21 -10.16
N ASP A 157 5.56 -2.76 -10.91
CA ASP A 157 5.71 -3.04 -12.33
C ASP A 157 5.37 -1.80 -13.17
N MET A 158 6.36 -1.25 -13.85
CA MET A 158 6.21 -0.09 -14.72
C MET A 158 5.91 -0.47 -16.18
N THR A 159 5.66 -1.75 -16.48
CA THR A 159 5.31 -2.19 -17.82
C THR A 159 4.13 -1.39 -18.36
N GLY A 160 4.25 -0.88 -19.59
CA GLY A 160 3.18 -0.14 -20.24
C GLY A 160 2.91 1.25 -19.67
N LEU A 161 3.78 1.76 -18.80
CA LEU A 161 3.66 3.12 -18.27
C LEU A 161 3.68 4.13 -19.44
N LYS A 162 2.61 4.90 -19.55
CA LYS A 162 2.42 5.96 -20.56
C LYS A 162 2.20 7.29 -19.85
N LEU A 163 2.43 8.37 -20.57
CA LEU A 163 2.18 9.72 -20.08
C LEU A 163 0.70 9.97 -19.73
N SER A 164 -0.24 9.26 -20.37
CA SER A 164 -1.65 9.27 -19.98
C SER A 164 -1.91 8.80 -18.53
N ALA A 165 -0.95 8.09 -17.90
CA ALA A 165 -1.02 7.78 -16.48
C ALA A 165 -0.99 9.02 -15.57
N LEU A 166 -0.54 10.17 -16.09
CA LEU A 166 -0.60 11.47 -15.39
C LEU A 166 -2.02 11.86 -15.00
N ASN A 167 -3.03 11.45 -15.78
CA ASN A 167 -4.44 11.69 -15.46
C ASN A 167 -4.86 11.03 -14.13
N GLN A 168 -4.06 10.10 -13.61
CA GLN A 168 -4.32 9.35 -12.38
C GLN A 168 -3.52 9.89 -11.19
N ILE A 169 -2.65 10.86 -11.39
CA ILE A 169 -1.79 11.43 -10.33
C ILE A 169 -2.62 11.86 -9.13
N LYS A 170 -3.76 12.52 -9.35
CA LYS A 170 -4.65 12.95 -8.26
C LYS A 170 -5.12 11.79 -7.38
N LEU A 171 -5.54 10.68 -7.98
CA LEU A 171 -5.95 9.48 -7.22
C LEU A 171 -4.76 8.85 -6.50
N LEU A 172 -3.62 8.74 -7.17
CA LEU A 172 -2.41 8.16 -6.59
C LEU A 172 -1.91 9.01 -5.41
N THR A 173 -2.01 10.34 -5.50
CA THR A 173 -1.68 11.24 -4.38
C THR A 173 -2.63 11.05 -3.20
N ILE A 174 -3.94 10.89 -3.43
CA ILE A 174 -4.91 10.57 -2.35
C ILE A 174 -4.52 9.25 -1.66
N ILE A 175 -4.23 8.20 -2.44
CA ILE A 175 -3.83 6.89 -1.92
C ILE A 175 -2.52 6.98 -1.11
N SER A 176 -1.52 7.71 -1.64
CA SER A 176 -0.25 7.94 -0.96
C SER A 176 -0.44 8.66 0.37
N SER A 177 -1.22 9.74 0.38
CA SER A 177 -1.52 10.50 1.60
C SER A 177 -2.25 9.66 2.66
N ILE A 178 -3.18 8.80 2.24
CA ILE A 178 -3.83 7.86 3.16
C ILE A 178 -2.80 6.91 3.79
N ASP A 179 -1.90 6.35 2.98
CA ASP A 179 -0.85 5.45 3.46
C ASP A 179 0.12 6.17 4.40
N ASP A 180 0.59 7.35 4.04
CA ASP A 180 1.59 8.10 4.82
C ASP A 180 1.05 8.58 6.16
N LEU A 181 -0.22 8.99 6.22
CA LEU A 181 -0.85 9.48 7.45
C LEU A 181 -1.35 8.35 8.36
N ASN A 182 -1.84 7.24 7.78
CA ASN A 182 -2.57 6.23 8.56
C ASN A 182 -1.88 4.86 8.60
N TYR A 183 -0.96 4.58 7.68
CA TYR A 183 -0.21 3.32 7.63
C TYR A 183 1.32 3.57 7.56
N PRO A 184 1.88 4.41 8.45
CA PRO A 184 3.28 4.83 8.35
C PRO A 184 4.23 3.65 8.46
N GLU A 185 5.34 3.72 7.70
CA GLU A 185 6.47 2.79 7.80
C GLU A 185 6.11 1.31 7.59
N LYS A 186 5.05 1.03 6.80
CA LYS A 186 4.60 -0.34 6.50
C LYS A 186 5.36 -1.00 5.37
N THR A 187 6.03 -0.25 4.53
CA THR A 187 6.86 -0.79 3.46
C THR A 187 8.32 -0.80 3.87
N ASN A 188 8.93 -1.99 3.83
CA ASN A 188 10.35 -2.20 4.05
C ASN A 188 11.15 -1.69 2.84
N THR A 189 10.82 -2.20 1.66
CA THR A 189 11.50 -1.86 0.39
C THR A 189 10.50 -1.79 -0.76
N TYR A 190 10.70 -0.82 -1.62
CA TYR A 190 10.04 -0.69 -2.91
C TYR A 190 11.03 -1.12 -4.01
N TYR A 191 10.71 -2.15 -4.77
CA TYR A 191 11.43 -2.53 -5.97
C TYR A 191 10.66 -2.03 -7.18
N ILE A 192 11.30 -1.21 -8.02
CA ILE A 192 10.74 -0.73 -9.29
C ILE A 192 11.35 -1.56 -10.40
N VAL A 193 10.51 -2.23 -11.20
CA VAL A 193 10.92 -3.12 -12.28
C VAL A 193 10.25 -2.74 -13.60
N ASN A 194 10.78 -3.23 -14.71
CA ASN A 194 10.28 -2.97 -16.05
C ASN A 194 10.12 -1.46 -16.36
N ALA A 195 10.99 -0.64 -15.76
CA ALA A 195 10.94 0.80 -15.95
C ALA A 195 11.37 1.18 -17.36
N PRO A 196 10.53 1.92 -18.13
CA PRO A 196 10.94 2.44 -19.42
C PRO A 196 12.12 3.40 -19.27
N TYR A 197 12.91 3.56 -20.32
CA TYR A 197 14.10 4.43 -20.29
C TYR A 197 13.81 5.84 -19.81
N ILE A 198 12.71 6.42 -20.28
CA ILE A 198 12.23 7.76 -19.85
C ILE A 198 12.04 7.84 -18.33
N PHE A 199 11.43 6.82 -17.74
CA PHE A 199 11.26 6.77 -16.29
C PHE A 199 12.61 6.74 -15.56
N SER A 200 13.57 5.94 -16.05
CA SER A 200 14.88 5.83 -15.41
C SER A 200 15.65 7.15 -15.43
N ALA A 201 15.55 7.92 -16.50
CA ALA A 201 16.13 9.26 -16.60
C ALA A 201 15.45 10.24 -15.65
N CYS A 202 14.12 10.35 -15.70
CA CYS A 202 13.33 11.18 -14.81
C CYS A 202 13.54 10.82 -13.32
N TRP A 203 13.61 9.53 -13.01
CA TRP A 203 13.86 9.05 -11.66
C TRP A 203 15.17 9.60 -11.07
N LYS A 204 16.28 9.46 -11.79
CA LYS A 204 17.60 9.86 -11.30
C LYS A 204 17.75 11.37 -11.15
N GLN A 205 17.22 12.11 -12.12
CA GLN A 205 17.46 13.54 -12.24
C GLN A 205 16.43 14.39 -11.48
N VAL A 206 15.20 13.92 -11.38
CA VAL A 206 14.07 14.71 -10.86
C VAL A 206 13.47 14.08 -9.61
N VAL A 207 12.93 12.87 -9.70
CA VAL A 207 12.15 12.28 -8.60
C VAL A 207 13.00 11.97 -7.38
N LYS A 208 14.14 11.30 -7.58
CA LYS A 208 15.02 10.88 -6.48
C LYS A 208 15.53 12.03 -5.61
N PRO A 209 15.96 13.18 -6.16
CA PRO A 209 16.37 14.34 -5.35
C PRO A 209 15.26 14.96 -4.51
N LEU A 210 14.01 14.89 -4.97
CA LEU A 210 12.85 15.48 -4.28
C LEU A 210 12.36 14.63 -3.09
N LEU A 211 12.68 13.33 -3.08
CA LEU A 211 12.25 12.44 -2.01
C LEU A 211 13.07 12.64 -0.74
N GLN A 212 12.40 12.57 0.40
CA GLN A 212 13.07 12.52 1.70
C GLN A 212 14.07 11.36 1.74
N GLU A 213 15.19 11.54 2.42
CA GLU A 213 16.27 10.57 2.54
C GLU A 213 15.79 9.18 2.97
N ARG A 214 14.88 9.11 3.95
CA ARG A 214 14.31 7.84 4.45
C ARG A 214 13.50 7.08 3.39
N THR A 215 12.73 7.80 2.56
CA THR A 215 11.94 7.22 1.47
C THR A 215 12.86 6.77 0.34
N ARG A 216 13.83 7.63 -0.02
CA ARG A 216 14.83 7.34 -1.04
C ARG A 216 15.63 6.07 -0.78
N ARG A 217 15.99 5.82 0.49
CA ARG A 217 16.73 4.61 0.90
C ARG A 217 15.91 3.32 0.74
N LYS A 218 14.58 3.41 0.74
CA LYS A 218 13.69 2.25 0.58
C LYS A 218 13.43 1.88 -0.88
N ILE A 219 13.75 2.76 -1.84
CA ILE A 219 13.41 2.57 -3.24
C ILE A 219 14.63 2.07 -4.01
N GLN A 220 14.48 0.93 -4.68
CA GLN A 220 15.48 0.32 -5.53
C GLN A 220 14.90 0.14 -6.94
N VAL A 221 15.52 0.77 -7.93
CA VAL A 221 15.16 0.59 -9.34
C VAL A 221 16.05 -0.52 -9.90
N LEU A 222 15.43 -1.63 -10.28
CA LEU A 222 16.11 -2.80 -10.79
C LEU A 222 16.13 -2.81 -12.33
N PRO A 223 17.16 -3.41 -12.95
CA PRO A 223 17.20 -3.56 -14.40
C PRO A 223 16.18 -4.59 -14.88
N GLY A 224 15.53 -4.33 -16.00
CA GLY A 224 14.53 -5.22 -16.58
C GLY A 224 13.43 -5.61 -15.59
N CYS A 225 13.12 -6.89 -15.50
CA CYS A 225 12.12 -7.40 -14.55
C CYS A 225 12.65 -7.63 -13.12
N GLY A 226 13.94 -7.38 -12.85
CA GLY A 226 14.58 -7.52 -11.55
C GLY A 226 14.64 -8.95 -11.01
N ARG A 227 14.51 -9.97 -11.87
CA ARG A 227 14.42 -11.39 -11.49
C ARG A 227 15.59 -11.84 -10.64
N ASP A 228 16.82 -11.59 -11.09
CA ASP A 228 18.03 -12.11 -10.45
C ASP A 228 18.21 -11.49 -9.06
N GLU A 229 17.97 -10.19 -8.93
CA GLU A 229 18.05 -9.46 -7.66
C GLU A 229 16.96 -9.94 -6.70
N LEU A 230 15.72 -10.09 -7.17
CA LEU A 230 14.60 -10.55 -6.34
C LEU A 230 14.79 -12.01 -5.89
N LEU A 231 15.40 -12.87 -6.70
CA LEU A 231 15.74 -14.25 -6.30
C LEU A 231 16.77 -14.31 -5.16
N THR A 232 17.49 -13.23 -4.87
CA THR A 232 18.38 -13.18 -3.69
C THR A 232 17.60 -13.10 -2.37
N ILE A 233 16.36 -12.60 -2.38
CA ILE A 233 15.55 -12.34 -1.20
C ILE A 233 14.28 -13.19 -1.11
N MET A 234 13.85 -13.83 -2.20
CA MET A 234 12.67 -14.69 -2.22
C MET A 234 12.86 -15.89 -3.15
N ASP A 235 12.04 -16.91 -2.97
CA ASP A 235 12.04 -18.08 -3.84
C ASP A 235 11.25 -17.80 -5.13
N TYR A 236 11.53 -18.60 -6.19
CA TYR A 236 10.87 -18.45 -7.49
C TYR A 236 9.35 -18.45 -7.40
N SER A 237 8.77 -19.28 -6.54
CA SER A 237 7.31 -19.34 -6.32
C SER A 237 6.72 -18.06 -5.75
N SER A 238 7.52 -17.23 -5.09
CA SER A 238 7.12 -15.93 -4.53
C SER A 238 7.40 -14.75 -5.45
N LEU A 239 8.11 -14.97 -6.58
CA LEU A 239 8.32 -13.91 -7.57
C LEU A 239 6.96 -13.47 -8.14
N PRO A 240 6.73 -12.16 -8.32
CA PRO A 240 5.62 -11.69 -9.13
C PRO A 240 5.65 -12.30 -10.52
N HIS A 241 4.48 -12.63 -11.08
CA HIS A 241 4.36 -13.31 -12.37
C HIS A 241 5.13 -12.58 -13.49
N PHE A 242 5.12 -11.25 -13.51
CA PHE A 242 5.84 -10.42 -14.49
C PHE A 242 7.37 -10.43 -14.31
N CYS A 243 7.88 -10.96 -13.20
CA CYS A 243 9.31 -11.15 -12.98
C CYS A 243 9.78 -12.58 -13.33
N ARG A 244 8.86 -13.50 -13.66
CA ARG A 244 9.20 -14.91 -13.96
C ARG A 244 9.64 -15.14 -15.40
N ARG A 245 9.28 -14.24 -16.34
CA ARG A 245 9.53 -14.38 -17.77
C ARG A 245 10.91 -13.87 -18.17
N GLU A 246 11.49 -14.53 -19.17
CA GLU A 246 12.62 -14.01 -19.95
C GLU A 246 12.06 -13.11 -21.05
N GLY A 247 12.33 -11.80 -20.97
CA GLY A 247 11.89 -10.81 -21.95
C GLY A 247 10.79 -9.85 -21.47
N SER A 248 10.88 -8.60 -21.90
CA SER A 248 9.97 -7.52 -21.54
C SER A 248 8.60 -7.65 -22.24
N GLY A 249 7.73 -8.45 -21.68
CA GLY A 249 6.39 -8.64 -22.21
C GLY A 249 5.39 -9.04 -21.14
N SER A 250 4.82 -8.08 -20.43
CA SER A 250 3.67 -8.32 -19.58
C SER A 250 2.41 -8.37 -20.46
N SER A 251 1.92 -9.56 -20.76
CA SER A 251 0.57 -9.69 -21.30
C SER A 251 -0.43 -9.93 -20.16
N ARG A 252 -1.49 -9.15 -20.08
CA ARG A 252 -2.56 -9.29 -19.10
C ARG A 252 -3.24 -10.68 -19.10
N HIS A 253 -3.05 -11.51 -20.15
CA HIS A 253 -3.93 -12.64 -20.45
C HIS A 253 -3.27 -13.99 -20.75
N SER A 254 -1.96 -14.19 -20.49
CA SER A 254 -1.27 -15.40 -20.98
C SER A 254 -0.81 -16.41 -19.94
N GLU A 255 -1.14 -16.25 -18.67
CA GLU A 255 -0.86 -17.24 -17.60
C GLU A 255 -2.18 -17.79 -17.04
N SER A 256 -2.17 -19.04 -16.55
CA SER A 256 -3.30 -19.59 -15.82
C SER A 256 -3.70 -18.58 -14.72
N GLY A 257 -4.99 -18.31 -14.55
CA GLY A 257 -5.48 -17.28 -13.63
C GLY A 257 -4.94 -17.40 -12.20
N SER A 258 -4.51 -18.60 -11.80
CA SER A 258 -3.94 -18.87 -10.48
C SER A 258 -2.49 -18.42 -10.29
N GLU A 259 -1.71 -18.22 -11.35
CA GLU A 259 -0.31 -17.77 -11.26
C GLU A 259 -0.16 -16.24 -11.39
N ASN A 260 -1.12 -15.59 -12.06
CA ASN A 260 -1.16 -14.14 -12.18
C ASN A 260 -1.67 -13.53 -10.87
N CYS A 261 -0.79 -12.92 -10.08
CA CYS A 261 -1.18 -12.32 -8.80
C CYS A 261 -2.16 -11.14 -8.90
N TYR A 262 -2.43 -10.62 -10.09
CA TYR A 262 -3.48 -9.62 -10.33
C TYR A 262 -4.84 -10.25 -10.63
N SER A 263 -4.89 -11.51 -11.05
CA SER A 263 -6.12 -12.19 -11.40
C SER A 263 -7.04 -12.36 -10.19
N LEU A 264 -8.33 -12.18 -10.39
CA LEU A 264 -9.34 -12.49 -9.37
C LEU A 264 -9.41 -13.98 -9.02
N ASP A 265 -8.88 -14.85 -9.88
CA ASP A 265 -8.77 -16.30 -9.63
C ASP A 265 -7.56 -16.66 -8.75
N HIS A 266 -6.65 -15.70 -8.50
CA HIS A 266 -5.52 -15.93 -7.61
C HIS A 266 -5.98 -16.10 -6.15
N PRO A 267 -5.38 -17.02 -5.37
CA PRO A 267 -5.79 -17.32 -4.00
C PRO A 267 -5.95 -16.07 -3.11
N PHE A 268 -5.03 -15.11 -3.20
CA PHE A 268 -5.09 -13.87 -2.45
C PHE A 268 -6.41 -13.12 -2.65
N HIS A 269 -6.87 -12.99 -3.91
CA HIS A 269 -8.11 -12.27 -4.22
C HIS A 269 -9.35 -13.05 -3.79
N GLN A 270 -9.32 -14.37 -3.93
CA GLN A 270 -10.39 -15.25 -3.46
C GLN A 270 -10.53 -15.21 -1.94
N GLU A 271 -9.43 -15.29 -1.23
CA GLU A 271 -9.40 -15.20 0.23
C GLU A 271 -9.88 -13.84 0.74
N LEU A 272 -9.39 -12.74 0.17
CA LEU A 272 -9.81 -11.37 0.49
C LEU A 272 -11.32 -11.19 0.26
N TYR A 273 -11.82 -11.59 -0.91
CA TYR A 273 -13.23 -11.48 -1.25
C TYR A 273 -14.12 -12.29 -0.30
N ASN A 274 -13.74 -13.54 -0.04
CA ASN A 274 -14.47 -14.43 0.87
C ASN A 274 -14.44 -13.90 2.30
N HIS A 275 -13.31 -13.37 2.76
CA HIS A 275 -13.19 -12.75 4.07
C HIS A 275 -14.15 -11.56 4.21
N ILE A 276 -14.16 -10.64 3.24
CA ILE A 276 -15.06 -9.48 3.26
C ILE A 276 -16.53 -9.94 3.28
N LYS A 277 -16.90 -10.92 2.46
CA LYS A 277 -18.27 -11.47 2.46
C LYS A 277 -18.65 -12.12 3.80
N GLN A 278 -17.73 -12.85 4.40
CA GLN A 278 -17.95 -13.47 5.70
C GLN A 278 -18.14 -12.42 6.80
N GLN A 279 -17.27 -11.40 6.85
CA GLN A 279 -17.38 -10.31 7.81
C GLN A 279 -18.69 -9.51 7.63
N ALA A 280 -19.10 -9.27 6.38
CA ALA A 280 -20.38 -8.61 6.08
C ALA A 280 -21.57 -9.41 6.64
N ARG A 281 -21.61 -10.73 6.41
CA ARG A 281 -22.68 -11.60 6.94
C ARG A 281 -22.72 -11.63 8.47
N LEU A 282 -21.56 -11.69 9.11
CA LEU A 282 -21.48 -11.67 10.60
C LEU A 282 -22.02 -10.36 11.16
N ARG A 283 -21.75 -9.25 10.47
CA ARG A 283 -22.24 -7.94 10.89
C ARG A 283 -23.74 -7.76 10.63
N GLU A 284 -24.26 -8.19 9.47
CA GLU A 284 -25.69 -8.15 9.14
C GLU A 284 -26.55 -8.89 10.18
N ALA A 285 -26.02 -9.93 10.80
CA ALA A 285 -26.70 -10.66 11.88
C ALA A 285 -26.85 -9.83 13.17
N VAL A 286 -26.05 -8.78 13.35
CA VAL A 286 -26.03 -7.93 14.56
C VAL A 286 -26.69 -6.56 14.31
N GLU A 287 -26.41 -5.96 13.15
CA GLU A 287 -26.95 -4.65 12.75
C GLU A 287 -27.26 -4.62 11.24
N PRO A 288 -28.45 -4.10 10.81
CA PRO A 288 -28.73 -3.95 9.38
C PRO A 288 -27.69 -3.02 8.74
N ILE A 289 -27.00 -3.51 7.71
CA ILE A 289 -26.05 -2.68 6.96
C ILE A 289 -26.83 -1.66 6.15
N LYS A 290 -26.57 -0.36 6.37
CA LYS A 290 -27.04 0.68 5.47
C LYS A 290 -26.37 0.45 4.12
N GLN A 291 -27.15 0.10 3.11
CA GLN A 291 -26.66 0.02 1.73
C GLN A 291 -26.31 1.44 1.27
N GLY A 292 -25.07 1.63 0.85
CA GLY A 292 -24.55 2.88 0.32
C GLY A 292 -23.05 2.78 0.03
N SER A 293 -22.54 3.65 -0.83
CA SER A 293 -21.11 3.78 -1.06
C SER A 293 -20.43 4.24 0.23
N PHE A 294 -19.32 3.58 0.55
CA PHE A 294 -18.47 3.97 1.66
C PHE A 294 -17.64 5.19 1.20
N HIS A 295 -17.90 6.34 1.80
CA HIS A 295 -17.14 7.56 1.53
C HIS A 295 -16.17 7.80 2.67
N VAL A 296 -14.89 7.72 2.35
CA VAL A 296 -13.81 8.13 3.25
C VAL A 296 -13.49 9.59 2.96
N ASP A 297 -13.32 10.38 4.00
CA ASP A 297 -12.79 11.73 3.86
C ASP A 297 -11.34 11.63 3.35
N PHE A 298 -11.08 12.24 2.20
CA PHE A 298 -9.75 12.27 1.63
C PHE A 298 -8.89 13.27 2.41
N PRO A 299 -7.73 12.83 2.90
CA PRO A 299 -6.81 13.77 3.51
C PRO A 299 -6.36 14.81 2.47
N VAL A 300 -6.13 16.03 2.91
CA VAL A 300 -5.46 17.03 2.09
C VAL A 300 -4.01 16.58 1.96
N PRO A 301 -3.52 16.33 0.73
CA PRO A 301 -2.13 15.92 0.52
C PRO A 301 -1.18 16.97 1.11
N PRO A 302 -0.08 16.56 1.76
CA PRO A 302 0.97 17.47 2.17
C PRO A 302 1.50 18.29 0.99
N ASP A 303 1.90 19.55 1.23
CA ASP A 303 2.35 20.47 0.17
C ASP A 303 3.54 19.91 -0.62
N ASP A 304 4.45 19.19 0.03
CA ASP A 304 5.60 18.55 -0.61
C ASP A 304 5.18 17.42 -1.57
N GLU A 305 4.15 16.63 -1.26
CA GLU A 305 3.62 15.62 -2.18
C GLU A 305 2.96 16.25 -3.41
N VAL A 306 2.24 17.36 -3.22
CA VAL A 306 1.63 18.12 -4.32
C VAL A 306 2.71 18.71 -5.22
N GLU A 307 3.80 19.22 -4.66
CA GLU A 307 4.93 19.79 -5.39
C GLU A 307 5.68 18.70 -6.18
N ILE A 308 5.92 17.54 -5.57
CA ILE A 308 6.51 16.38 -6.25
C ILE A 308 5.65 15.94 -7.42
N ALA A 309 4.34 15.82 -7.25
CA ALA A 309 3.41 15.41 -8.30
C ALA A 309 3.45 16.41 -9.48
N LYS A 310 3.39 17.71 -9.21
CA LYS A 310 3.48 18.77 -10.23
C LYS A 310 4.82 18.77 -10.96
N THR A 311 5.90 18.51 -10.24
CA THR A 311 7.25 18.46 -10.83
C THR A 311 7.39 17.25 -11.75
N ILE A 312 6.91 16.08 -11.34
CA ILE A 312 6.88 14.88 -12.18
C ILE A 312 6.06 15.14 -13.45
N GLU A 313 4.87 15.72 -13.32
CA GLU A 313 4.01 16.09 -14.45
C GLU A 313 4.72 17.01 -15.43
N SER A 314 5.33 18.11 -14.92
CA SER A 314 6.07 19.09 -15.73
C SER A 314 7.24 18.46 -16.49
N GLU A 315 8.03 17.61 -15.82
CA GLU A 315 9.20 16.99 -16.44
C GLU A 315 8.80 15.93 -17.47
N LEU A 316 7.75 15.16 -17.22
CA LEU A 316 7.24 14.21 -18.20
C LEU A 316 6.70 14.92 -19.46
N HIS A 317 6.01 16.05 -19.33
CA HIS A 317 5.59 16.88 -20.48
C HIS A 317 6.78 17.45 -21.26
N LYS A 318 7.88 17.82 -20.61
CA LYS A 318 9.10 18.27 -21.33
C LYS A 318 9.70 17.15 -22.18
N PHE A 319 9.71 15.91 -21.68
CA PHE A 319 10.18 14.75 -22.44
C PHE A 319 9.28 14.43 -23.64
N GLU A 320 7.97 14.64 -23.53
CA GLU A 320 7.02 14.47 -24.64
C GLU A 320 7.26 15.48 -25.77
N ASN A 321 7.43 16.75 -25.39
CA ASN A 321 7.66 17.83 -26.34
C ASN A 321 9.09 17.87 -26.91
N GLY A 322 10.08 17.27 -26.21
CA GLY A 322 11.48 17.22 -26.65
C GLY A 322 11.80 16.07 -27.60
N ASN A 323 10.95 15.05 -27.71
CA ASN A 323 11.10 13.93 -28.65
C ASN A 323 10.34 14.13 -29.98
N GLY A 324 9.86 15.33 -30.24
CA GLY A 324 9.16 15.74 -31.47
C GLY A 324 10.10 16.39 -32.53
N VAL A 325 11.43 16.15 -32.45
CA VAL A 325 12.39 16.57 -33.49
C VAL A 325 13.16 15.36 -34.02
#